data_0f48a88e17df3256ae1c2ffb7a7c6186
#
_entry.id   0f48a88e17df3256ae1c2ffb7a7c6186
#
_cell.length_a   1.000
_cell.length_b   1.000
_cell.length_c   1.000
_cell.angle_alpha   90.00
_cell.angle_beta   90.00
_cell.angle_gamma   90.00
#
_symmetry.space_group_name_H-M   'P 1'
#
loop_
_entity.id
_entity.type
_entity.pdbx_description
1 polymer ?
#
loop_
_entity_poly.entity_id
_entity_poly.type
_entity_poly.pdbx_seq_one_letter_code
_entity_poly.pdbx_strand_id
1 'polypeptide(L)'
;MAARRERTEWEVVAFLAFIGMSVAFGIDATLPAFDEMRPDVGLPPGSNRITLAVTVYFLGMAAGQVVYGPVADRFGRAPTLRLGMAIYALGATGSMLATDFGFLLASRLVWGLGASAASLMNLTILRDLYTGDRMA
;
A
#
# COMPACT_ATOMS: atom_id res chain seq x y z
N MET A 1 1.79 28.09 -22.45
CA MET A 1 2.38 27.69 -21.16
C MET A 1 1.35 27.08 -20.20
N ALA A 2 0.14 27.62 -20.06
CA ALA A 2 -0.93 27.14 -19.17
C ALA A 2 -1.33 25.66 -19.44
N ALA A 3 -1.61 25.29 -20.68
CA ALA A 3 -2.05 23.95 -21.07
C ALA A 3 -1.05 22.82 -20.74
N ARG A 4 0.26 23.13 -20.73
CA ARG A 4 1.30 22.14 -20.35
C ARG A 4 1.33 21.93 -18.83
N ARG A 5 1.03 22.97 -18.06
CA ARG A 5 0.97 22.91 -16.60
C ARG A 5 -0.26 22.12 -16.12
N GLU A 6 -1.41 22.36 -16.74
CA GLU A 6 -2.64 21.61 -16.46
C GLU A 6 -2.53 20.12 -16.78
N ARG A 7 -1.88 19.76 -17.91
CA ARG A 7 -1.61 18.36 -18.26
C ARG A 7 -0.77 17.66 -17.19
N THR A 8 0.28 18.30 -16.71
CA THR A 8 1.15 17.74 -15.67
C THR A 8 0.40 17.53 -14.35
N GLU A 9 -0.49 18.44 -13.99
CA GLU A 9 -1.31 18.32 -12.77
C GLU A 9 -2.24 17.10 -12.85
N TRP A 10 -2.95 16.91 -13.96
CA TRP A 10 -3.85 15.76 -14.17
C TRP A 10 -3.09 14.43 -14.23
N GLU A 11 -1.91 14.39 -14.82
CA GLU A 11 -1.06 13.19 -14.83
C GLU A 11 -0.64 12.80 -13.41
N VAL A 12 -0.26 13.75 -12.58
CA VAL A 12 0.10 13.51 -11.19
C VAL A 12 -1.11 13.04 -10.38
N VAL A 13 -2.25 13.69 -10.53
CA VAL A 13 -3.49 13.28 -9.84
C VAL A 13 -3.90 11.87 -10.26
N ALA A 14 -3.88 11.56 -11.54
CA ALA A 14 -4.20 10.23 -12.05
C ALA A 14 -3.23 9.16 -11.50
N PHE A 15 -1.95 9.45 -11.45
CA PHE A 15 -0.93 8.57 -10.89
C PHE A 15 -1.16 8.32 -9.39
N LEU A 16 -1.44 9.38 -8.62
CA LEU A 16 -1.72 9.27 -7.20
C LEU A 16 -3.02 8.51 -6.93
N ALA A 17 -4.06 8.74 -7.74
CA ALA A 17 -5.31 7.98 -7.67
C ALA A 17 -5.08 6.49 -7.96
N PHE A 18 -4.28 6.16 -8.98
CA PHE A 18 -3.93 4.77 -9.30
C PHE A 18 -3.20 4.08 -8.14
N ILE A 19 -2.24 4.76 -7.52
CA ILE A 19 -1.53 4.24 -6.32
C ILE A 19 -2.52 4.03 -5.17
N GLY A 20 -3.40 5.00 -4.90
CA GLY A 20 -4.42 4.87 -3.85
C GLY A 20 -5.37 3.69 -4.09
N MET A 21 -5.85 3.52 -5.34
CA MET A 21 -6.66 2.38 -5.73
C MET A 21 -5.93 1.05 -5.55
N SER A 22 -4.64 0.98 -5.88
CA SER A 22 -3.84 -0.24 -5.72
C SER A 22 -3.74 -0.67 -4.25
N VAL A 23 -3.62 0.29 -3.32
CA VAL A 23 -3.59 0.02 -1.88
C VAL A 23 -4.95 -0.50 -1.40
N ALA A 24 -6.06 0.13 -1.79
CA ALA A 24 -7.42 -0.30 -1.44
C ALA A 24 -7.72 -1.69 -2.01
N PHE A 25 -7.39 -1.92 -3.28
CA PHE A 25 -7.59 -3.20 -3.94
C PHE A 25 -6.86 -4.34 -3.24
N GLY A 26 -5.66 -4.11 -2.71
CA GLY A 26 -4.89 -5.11 -1.96
C GLY A 26 -5.61 -5.65 -0.72
N ILE A 27 -6.52 -4.86 -0.13
CA ILE A 27 -7.34 -5.26 1.00
C ILE A 27 -8.64 -5.91 0.50
N ASP A 28 -9.39 -5.20 -0.35
CA ASP A 28 -10.75 -5.56 -0.75
C ASP A 28 -10.79 -6.84 -1.58
N ALA A 29 -9.83 -7.05 -2.47
CA ALA A 29 -9.74 -8.26 -3.28
C ALA A 29 -9.44 -9.53 -2.46
N THR A 30 -8.90 -9.38 -1.26
CA THR A 30 -8.54 -10.51 -0.40
C THR A 30 -9.73 -11.09 0.35
N LEU A 31 -10.69 -10.25 0.74
CA LEU A 31 -11.83 -10.66 1.57
C LEU A 31 -12.67 -11.77 0.91
N PRO A 32 -13.11 -11.66 -0.36
CA PRO A 32 -13.86 -12.72 -1.02
C PRO A 32 -13.03 -13.99 -1.30
N ALA A 33 -11.70 -13.86 -1.39
CA ALA A 33 -10.80 -14.98 -1.68
C ALA A 33 -10.46 -15.84 -0.45
N PHE A 34 -10.89 -15.49 0.75
CA PHE A 34 -10.53 -16.21 1.98
C PHE A 34 -10.88 -17.69 1.97
N ASP A 35 -12.02 -18.06 1.39
CA ASP A 35 -12.45 -19.45 1.31
C ASP A 35 -11.56 -20.30 0.40
N GLU A 36 -11.05 -19.70 -0.66
CA GLU A 36 -10.13 -20.34 -1.60
C GLU A 36 -8.71 -20.38 -1.05
N MET A 37 -8.28 -19.35 -0.31
CA MET A 37 -6.94 -19.27 0.25
C MET A 37 -6.69 -20.22 1.43
N ARG A 38 -7.74 -20.58 2.21
CA ARG A 38 -7.56 -21.44 3.40
C ARG A 38 -6.86 -22.76 3.13
N PRO A 39 -7.29 -23.57 2.14
CA PRO A 39 -6.62 -24.83 1.85
C PRO A 39 -5.18 -24.63 1.38
N ASP A 40 -4.91 -23.59 0.58
CA ASP A 40 -3.57 -23.31 0.04
C ASP A 40 -2.53 -23.03 1.14
N VAL A 41 -2.98 -22.43 2.26
CA VAL A 41 -2.10 -22.11 3.41
C VAL A 41 -2.25 -23.10 4.57
N GLY A 42 -2.88 -24.25 4.36
CA GLY A 42 -3.03 -25.29 5.36
C GLY A 42 -4.02 -24.98 6.50
N LEU A 43 -4.99 -24.11 6.26
CA LEU A 43 -6.05 -23.82 7.24
C LEU A 43 -7.31 -24.68 6.99
N PRO A 44 -7.98 -25.16 8.04
CA PRO A 44 -9.23 -25.90 7.89
C PRO A 44 -10.36 -25.02 7.35
N PRO A 45 -11.34 -25.61 6.63
CA PRO A 45 -12.52 -24.90 6.16
C PRO A 45 -13.23 -24.15 7.27
N GLY A 46 -13.67 -22.91 7.02
CA GLY A 46 -14.35 -22.07 8.00
C GLY A 46 -13.46 -21.47 9.09
N SER A 47 -12.15 -21.66 9.04
CA SER A 47 -11.22 -21.09 10.03
C SER A 47 -11.19 -19.57 9.97
N ASN A 48 -11.51 -18.90 11.09
CA ASN A 48 -11.41 -17.44 11.20
C ASN A 48 -9.95 -16.94 11.29
N ARG A 49 -8.98 -17.84 11.42
CA ARG A 49 -7.56 -17.44 11.49
C ARG A 49 -7.09 -16.71 10.24
N ILE A 50 -7.71 -16.95 9.09
CA ILE A 50 -7.39 -16.25 7.84
C ILE A 50 -7.55 -14.73 7.97
N THR A 51 -8.44 -14.23 8.82
CA THR A 51 -8.64 -12.79 9.05
C THR A 51 -7.43 -12.11 9.67
N LEU A 52 -6.52 -12.88 10.32
CA LEU A 52 -5.23 -12.36 10.81
C LEU A 52 -4.38 -11.79 9.68
N ALA A 53 -4.55 -12.28 8.45
CA ALA A 53 -3.86 -11.75 7.28
C ALA A 53 -4.18 -10.26 7.04
N VAL A 54 -5.43 -9.84 7.29
CA VAL A 54 -5.85 -8.43 7.23
C VAL A 54 -5.28 -7.64 8.42
N THR A 55 -5.36 -8.21 9.62
CA THR A 55 -4.85 -7.56 10.84
C THR A 55 -3.35 -7.28 10.72
N VAL A 56 -2.57 -8.27 10.27
CA VAL A 56 -1.12 -8.15 10.10
C VAL A 56 -0.77 -7.15 9.00
N TYR A 57 -1.55 -7.09 7.91
CA TYR A 57 -1.39 -6.08 6.88
C TYR A 57 -1.54 -4.66 7.47
N PHE A 58 -2.59 -4.42 8.27
CA PHE A 58 -2.78 -3.12 8.93
C PHE A 58 -1.70 -2.80 9.97
N LEU A 59 -1.18 -3.81 10.69
CA LEU A 59 -0.02 -3.63 11.57
C LEU A 59 1.22 -3.18 10.77
N GLY A 60 1.45 -3.79 9.61
CA GLY A 60 2.51 -3.36 8.69
C GLY A 60 2.31 -1.92 8.24
N MET A 61 1.08 -1.55 7.86
CA MET A 61 0.75 -0.17 7.49
C MET A 61 1.02 0.81 8.64
N ALA A 62 0.58 0.51 9.83
CA ALA A 62 0.79 1.37 11.01
C ALA A 62 2.28 1.55 11.33
N ALA A 63 3.05 0.46 11.34
CA ALA A 63 4.49 0.51 11.55
C ALA A 63 5.21 1.34 10.47
N GLY A 64 4.82 1.15 9.20
CA GLY A 64 5.40 1.88 8.08
C GLY A 64 5.14 3.38 8.13
N GLN A 65 3.98 3.83 8.61
CA GLN A 65 3.69 5.25 8.77
C GLN A 65 4.66 5.96 9.71
N VAL A 66 5.08 5.29 10.79
CA VAL A 66 6.07 5.81 11.74
C VAL A 66 7.47 5.91 11.10
N VAL A 67 7.81 4.94 10.25
CA VAL A 67 9.14 4.85 9.62
C VAL A 67 9.26 5.79 8.43
N TYR A 68 8.27 5.81 7.54
CA TYR A 68 8.39 6.54 6.27
C TYR A 68 8.30 8.07 6.39
N GLY A 69 7.76 8.61 7.48
CA GLY A 69 7.80 10.04 7.75
C GLY A 69 9.25 10.57 7.78
N PRO A 70 10.06 10.15 8.77
CA PRO A 70 11.47 10.56 8.87
C PRO A 70 12.32 10.16 7.64
N VAL A 71 12.02 9.03 7.01
CA VAL A 71 12.72 8.58 5.79
C VAL A 71 12.46 9.55 4.62
N ALA A 72 11.22 9.99 4.44
CA ALA A 72 10.86 10.94 3.40
C ALA A 72 11.47 12.33 3.64
N ASP A 73 11.56 12.76 4.90
CA ASP A 73 12.20 14.02 5.27
C ASP A 73 13.71 14.01 4.98
N ARG A 74 14.36 12.86 5.19
CA ARG A 74 15.81 12.71 5.00
C ARG A 74 16.23 12.45 3.55
N PHE A 75 15.53 11.58 2.85
CA PHE A 75 15.90 11.07 1.51
C PHE A 75 15.04 11.65 0.39
N GLY A 76 13.98 12.37 0.74
CA GLY A 76 13.02 12.92 -0.20
C GLY A 76 11.86 11.97 -0.51
N ARG A 77 10.78 12.54 -1.05
CA ARG A 77 9.50 11.84 -1.27
C ARG A 77 9.56 10.81 -2.37
N ALA A 78 10.17 11.15 -3.51
CA ALA A 78 10.21 10.26 -4.67
C ALA A 78 11.05 8.99 -4.44
N PRO A 79 12.25 9.03 -3.83
CA PRO A 79 12.97 7.82 -3.44
C PRO A 79 12.22 6.97 -2.43
N THR A 80 11.59 7.59 -1.43
CA THR A 80 10.79 6.90 -0.41
C THR A 80 9.59 6.19 -1.02
N LEU A 81 8.87 6.84 -1.95
CA LEU A 81 7.77 6.21 -2.66
C LEU A 81 8.24 5.01 -3.50
N ARG A 82 9.35 5.15 -4.23
CA ARG A 82 9.90 4.03 -5.04
C ARG A 82 10.29 2.84 -4.17
N LEU A 83 10.94 3.08 -3.03
CA LEU A 83 11.26 2.04 -2.06
C LEU A 83 10.00 1.36 -1.53
N GLY A 84 9.02 2.16 -1.11
CA GLY A 84 7.74 1.63 -0.61
C GLY A 84 6.99 0.80 -1.65
N MET A 85 6.97 1.24 -2.91
CA MET A 85 6.35 0.47 -4.00
C MET A 85 7.09 -0.84 -4.30
N ALA A 86 8.42 -0.87 -4.19
CA ALA A 86 9.18 -2.11 -4.30
C ALA A 86 8.85 -3.09 -3.17
N ILE A 87 8.77 -2.61 -1.92
CA ILE A 87 8.36 -3.41 -0.76
C ILE A 87 6.90 -3.88 -0.91
N TYR A 88 6.01 -3.02 -1.41
CA TYR A 88 4.63 -3.38 -1.73
C TYR A 88 4.56 -4.55 -2.73
N ALA A 89 5.29 -4.45 -3.83
CA ALA A 89 5.32 -5.50 -4.85
C ALA A 89 5.89 -6.82 -4.31
N LEU A 90 6.94 -6.77 -3.49
CA LEU A 90 7.51 -7.95 -2.84
C LEU A 90 6.50 -8.62 -1.90
N GLY A 91 5.82 -7.84 -1.06
CA GLY A 91 4.79 -8.37 -0.15
C GLY A 91 3.59 -8.96 -0.88
N ALA A 92 3.12 -8.30 -1.94
CA ALA A 92 2.03 -8.79 -2.78
C ALA A 92 2.40 -10.12 -3.46
N THR A 93 3.58 -10.18 -4.07
CA THR A 93 4.10 -11.41 -4.71
C THR A 93 4.28 -12.53 -3.69
N GLY A 94 4.85 -12.22 -2.51
CA GLY A 94 4.99 -13.18 -1.43
C GLY A 94 3.63 -13.74 -0.96
N SER A 95 2.62 -12.89 -0.84
CA SER A 95 1.26 -13.33 -0.49
C SER A 95 0.62 -14.23 -1.54
N MET A 96 0.91 -13.98 -2.82
CA MET A 96 0.45 -14.81 -3.93
C MET A 96 1.12 -16.20 -3.96
N LEU A 97 2.38 -16.27 -3.54
CA LEU A 97 3.17 -17.49 -3.53
C LEU A 97 3.11 -18.23 -2.18
N ALA A 98 2.28 -17.78 -1.25
CA ALA A 98 2.23 -18.37 0.08
C ALA A 98 1.64 -19.78 0.07
N THR A 99 2.41 -20.74 0.56
CA THR A 99 2.03 -22.16 0.71
C THR A 99 1.80 -22.57 2.16
N ASP A 100 2.05 -21.67 3.09
CA ASP A 100 1.78 -21.85 4.51
C ASP A 100 1.28 -20.54 5.16
N PHE A 101 0.56 -20.67 6.27
CA PHE A 101 -0.06 -19.54 6.94
C PHE A 101 0.94 -18.55 7.53
N GLY A 102 2.07 -19.02 8.04
CA GLY A 102 3.11 -18.17 8.61
C GLY A 102 3.76 -17.29 7.55
N PHE A 103 4.08 -17.86 6.40
CA PHE A 103 4.62 -17.12 5.26
C PHE A 103 3.62 -16.13 4.69
N LEU A 104 2.33 -16.48 4.65
CA LEU A 104 1.26 -15.55 4.30
C LEU A 104 1.27 -14.33 5.21
N LEU A 105 1.30 -14.54 6.53
CA LEU A 105 1.29 -13.43 7.51
C LEU A 105 2.54 -12.55 7.37
N ALA A 106 3.73 -13.13 7.20
CA ALA A 106 4.95 -12.38 6.97
C ALA A 106 4.88 -11.53 5.69
N SER A 107 4.38 -12.10 4.61
CA SER A 107 4.18 -11.40 3.34
C SER A 107 3.16 -10.27 3.46
N ARG A 108 2.08 -10.46 4.23
CA ARG A 108 1.09 -9.41 4.53
C ARG A 108 1.65 -8.26 5.34
N LEU A 109 2.54 -8.54 6.29
CA LEU A 109 3.25 -7.50 7.04
C LEU A 109 4.11 -6.64 6.11
N VAL A 110 4.90 -7.29 5.25
CA VAL A 110 5.75 -6.62 4.26
C VAL A 110 4.91 -5.82 3.27
N TRP A 111 3.79 -6.38 2.81
CA TRP A 111 2.87 -5.68 1.91
C TRP A 111 2.27 -4.43 2.55
N GLY A 112 1.83 -4.53 3.80
CA GLY A 112 1.31 -3.39 4.58
C GLY A 112 2.37 -2.30 4.78
N LEU A 113 3.62 -2.68 5.10
CA LEU A 113 4.75 -1.74 5.15
C LEU A 113 4.88 -0.96 3.83
N GLY A 114 4.89 -1.64 2.69
CA GLY A 114 4.96 -0.98 1.39
C GLY A 114 3.77 -0.07 1.10
N ALA A 115 2.55 -0.49 1.43
CA ALA A 115 1.32 0.26 1.25
C ALA A 115 1.31 1.59 2.04
N SER A 116 1.93 1.61 3.21
CA SER A 116 2.00 2.81 4.05
C SER A 116 2.81 3.93 3.40
N ALA A 117 3.91 3.61 2.69
CA ALA A 117 4.68 4.61 1.96
C ALA A 117 3.84 5.24 0.84
N ALA A 118 3.08 4.43 0.12
CA ALA A 118 2.17 4.89 -0.93
C ALA A 118 1.09 5.83 -0.37
N SER A 119 0.45 5.44 0.74
CA SER A 119 -0.60 6.24 1.39
C SER A 119 -0.07 7.56 1.93
N LEU A 120 1.08 7.55 2.61
CA LEU A 120 1.70 8.73 3.20
C LEU A 120 2.16 9.72 2.12
N MET A 121 2.83 9.22 1.07
CA MET A 121 3.34 10.07 -0.01
C MET A 121 2.20 10.62 -0.86
N ASN A 122 1.13 9.85 -1.07
CA ASN A 122 -0.06 10.30 -1.78
C ASN A 122 -0.65 11.55 -1.14
N LEU A 123 -0.90 11.49 0.19
CA LEU A 123 -1.43 12.64 0.95
C LEU A 123 -0.47 13.84 0.93
N THR A 124 0.83 13.59 1.07
CA THR A 124 1.84 14.64 1.14
C THR A 124 2.03 15.35 -0.21
N ILE A 125 2.07 14.60 -1.31
CA ILE A 125 2.21 15.17 -2.66
C ILE A 125 0.95 15.96 -3.03
N LEU A 126 -0.24 15.45 -2.72
CA LEU A 126 -1.49 16.20 -2.93
C LEU A 126 -1.48 17.51 -2.15
N ARG A 127 -1.10 17.48 -0.88
CA ARG A 127 -1.00 18.67 -0.05
C ARG A 127 -0.06 19.71 -0.63
N ASP A 128 1.11 19.30 -1.16
CA ASP A 128 2.07 20.25 -1.76
C ASP A 128 1.58 20.84 -3.08
N LEU A 129 0.83 20.10 -3.86
CA LEU A 129 0.26 20.59 -5.11
C LEU A 129 -0.84 21.62 -4.87
N TYR A 130 -1.55 21.52 -3.75
CA TYR A 130 -2.71 22.36 -3.43
C TYR A 130 -2.49 23.34 -2.28
N THR A 131 -1.29 23.40 -1.65
CA THR A 131 -0.89 24.46 -0.70
C THR A 131 -0.45 25.73 -1.44
N GLY A 132 -1.26 26.24 -2.29
CA GLY A 132 -1.18 27.57 -2.86
C GLY A 132 -2.61 28.09 -2.94
N ASP A 133 -2.84 29.39 -3.10
CA ASP A 133 -4.08 30.20 -3.11
C ASP A 133 -5.42 29.58 -3.58
N ARG A 134 -5.52 28.27 -3.71
CA ARG A 134 -6.69 27.52 -4.19
C ARG A 134 -7.46 26.73 -3.12
N MET A 135 -7.11 26.91 -1.84
CA MET A 135 -7.90 26.37 -0.72
C MET A 135 -8.78 27.45 -0.04
N ALA A 136 -8.94 28.61 -0.65
CA ALA A 136 -9.86 29.64 -0.19
C ALA A 136 -11.17 29.60 -0.96
#